data_c676183f9cc58f9ead097a5c761439e2
#
_entry.id   c676183f9cc58f9ead097a5c761439e2
#
_cell.length_a   1.000
_cell.length_b   1.000
_cell.length_c   1.000
_cell.angle_alpha   90.00
_cell.angle_beta   90.00
_cell.angle_gamma   90.00
#
_symmetry.space_group_name_H-M   'P 1'
#
loop_
_entity.id
_entity.type
_entity.pdbx_description
1 polymer ?
#
loop_
_entity_poly.entity_id
_entity_poly.type
_entity_poly.pdbx_seq_one_letter_code
_entity_poly.pdbx_strand_id
1 'polypeptide(L)'
;LISRLALRSMKQAKYTPENTGHFGLATTYYCHFTSPIRRYPDLQIHRIIKEDLRGRMNENRREHYEKILPEVTKQCSERERLAEEAERETIKLKKVEYMEEHIGEVFEGVISSITKWGIYVELPNTIEGLVHVTNMHDDHYDYIEERFEMVGEHTRKVYKLGQTVYIVATGTDRLQRTIDFEFVEKEEVDYGKRTGETNCE
;
A
#
# COMPACT_ATOMS: atom_id res chain seq x y z
N LEU A 1 8.67 -10.33 -0.68
CA LEU A 1 9.40 -9.26 -1.36
C LEU A 1 9.17 -9.29 -2.88
N ILE A 2 9.52 -10.38 -3.56
CA ILE A 2 9.41 -10.55 -5.04
C ILE A 2 7.99 -10.24 -5.53
N SER A 3 6.96 -10.78 -4.88
CA SER A 3 5.56 -10.53 -5.24
C SER A 3 5.18 -9.03 -5.17
N ARG A 4 5.65 -8.29 -4.16
CA ARG A 4 5.41 -6.85 -4.03
C ARG A 4 6.11 -6.06 -5.14
N LEU A 5 7.35 -6.41 -5.49
CA LEU A 5 8.10 -5.78 -6.59
C LEU A 5 7.42 -6.05 -7.94
N ALA A 6 6.99 -7.29 -8.18
CA ALA A 6 6.26 -7.67 -9.39
C ALA A 6 4.94 -6.87 -9.52
N LEU A 7 4.15 -6.76 -8.44
CA LEU A 7 2.91 -5.97 -8.44
C LEU A 7 3.17 -4.48 -8.71
N ARG A 8 4.24 -3.89 -8.16
CA ARG A 8 4.61 -2.49 -8.41
C ARG A 8 5.03 -2.22 -9.85
N SER A 9 5.57 -3.22 -10.55
CA SER A 9 5.97 -3.11 -11.96
C SER A 9 4.81 -3.23 -12.94
N MET A 10 3.64 -3.70 -12.51
CA MET A 10 2.46 -3.85 -13.36
C MET A 10 1.81 -2.50 -13.61
N LYS A 11 1.34 -2.29 -14.85
CA LYS A 11 0.52 -1.13 -15.19
C LYS A 11 -0.84 -1.24 -14.49
N GLN A 12 -1.35 -0.13 -14.00
CA GLN A 12 -2.71 -0.07 -13.45
C GLN A 12 -3.73 -0.43 -14.52
N ALA A 13 -4.76 -1.18 -14.13
CA ALA A 13 -5.89 -1.48 -14.98
C ALA A 13 -6.66 -0.18 -15.33
N LYS A 14 -7.25 -0.14 -16.50
CA LYS A 14 -8.10 0.95 -16.96
C LYS A 14 -9.31 0.40 -17.71
N TYR A 15 -10.41 1.11 -17.64
CA TYR A 15 -11.55 0.85 -18.53
C TYR A 15 -11.30 1.46 -19.89
N THR A 16 -11.64 0.72 -20.94
CA THR A 16 -11.54 1.17 -22.33
C THR A 16 -12.68 0.57 -23.15
N PRO A 17 -13.23 1.26 -24.15
CA PRO A 17 -14.17 0.67 -25.09
C PRO A 17 -13.50 -0.31 -26.06
N GLU A 18 -12.18 -0.20 -26.23
CA GLU A 18 -11.40 -1.06 -27.10
C GLU A 18 -11.12 -2.42 -26.44
N ASN A 19 -11.34 -3.50 -27.18
CA ASN A 19 -11.00 -4.83 -26.71
C ASN A 19 -9.52 -5.12 -26.94
N THR A 20 -8.72 -4.99 -25.89
CA THR A 20 -7.28 -5.32 -25.90
C THR A 20 -6.96 -6.69 -25.26
N GLY A 21 -7.99 -7.44 -24.85
CA GLY A 21 -7.85 -8.62 -24.01
C GLY A 21 -7.42 -8.30 -22.59
N HIS A 22 -7.25 -9.32 -21.77
CA HIS A 22 -6.76 -9.19 -20.39
C HIS A 22 -5.56 -10.11 -20.18
N PHE A 23 -4.35 -9.53 -20.18
CA PHE A 23 -3.09 -10.27 -20.06
C PHE A 23 -3.01 -11.13 -18.81
N GLY A 24 -3.31 -10.54 -17.64
CA GLY A 24 -3.20 -11.24 -16.35
C GLY A 24 -4.18 -12.42 -16.17
N LEU A 25 -5.31 -12.41 -16.89
CA LEU A 25 -6.28 -13.51 -16.92
C LEU A 25 -6.15 -14.40 -18.15
N ALA A 26 -5.25 -14.07 -19.08
CA ALA A 26 -5.05 -14.77 -20.35
C ALA A 26 -6.35 -14.96 -21.16
N THR A 27 -7.22 -13.93 -21.18
CA THR A 27 -8.49 -13.97 -21.90
C THR A 27 -8.51 -12.96 -23.05
N THR A 28 -9.15 -13.34 -24.16
CA THR A 28 -9.35 -12.47 -25.31
C THR A 28 -10.42 -11.41 -25.04
N TYR A 29 -11.45 -11.78 -24.28
CA TYR A 29 -12.57 -10.90 -23.95
C TYR A 29 -12.74 -10.86 -22.43
N TYR A 30 -12.83 -9.67 -21.88
CA TYR A 30 -13.05 -9.47 -20.46
C TYR A 30 -13.77 -8.16 -20.20
N CYS A 31 -14.72 -8.17 -19.30
CA CYS A 31 -15.31 -6.96 -18.74
C CYS A 31 -15.70 -7.19 -17.28
N HIS A 32 -15.77 -6.13 -16.53
CA HIS A 32 -16.39 -6.14 -15.22
C HIS A 32 -17.91 -6.27 -15.39
N PHE A 33 -18.56 -7.14 -14.62
CA PHE A 33 -19.98 -7.45 -14.80
C PHE A 33 -20.76 -7.61 -13.49
N THR A 34 -20.11 -8.08 -12.44
CA THR A 34 -20.76 -8.63 -11.25
C THR A 34 -21.12 -7.62 -10.15
N SER A 35 -20.71 -6.36 -10.29
CA SER A 35 -20.89 -5.35 -9.24
C SER A 35 -21.49 -4.03 -9.75
N PRO A 36 -22.70 -4.04 -10.37
CA PRO A 36 -23.30 -2.85 -11.00
C PRO A 36 -23.74 -1.76 -9.99
N ILE A 37 -23.82 -2.09 -8.69
CA ILE A 37 -24.19 -1.12 -7.65
C ILE A 37 -23.06 -0.12 -7.39
N ARG A 38 -21.79 -0.59 -7.39
CA ARG A 38 -20.63 0.23 -7.05
C ARG A 38 -19.71 0.54 -8.23
N ARG A 39 -19.86 -0.15 -9.36
CA ARG A 39 -19.06 0.07 -10.56
C ARG A 39 -19.97 0.41 -11.75
N TYR A 40 -19.86 1.64 -12.21
CA TYR A 40 -20.65 2.11 -13.34
C TYR A 40 -20.38 1.35 -14.65
N PRO A 41 -19.15 0.91 -14.97
CA PRO A 41 -18.93 0.07 -16.16
C PRO A 41 -19.79 -1.21 -16.18
N ASP A 42 -19.93 -1.89 -15.03
CA ASP A 42 -20.79 -3.07 -14.91
C ASP A 42 -22.24 -2.72 -15.24
N LEU A 43 -22.75 -1.62 -14.66
CA LEU A 43 -24.11 -1.15 -14.93
C LEU A 43 -24.30 -0.83 -16.42
N GLN A 44 -23.29 -0.22 -17.05
CA GLN A 44 -23.33 0.13 -18.46
C GLN A 44 -23.37 -1.12 -19.35
N ILE A 45 -22.55 -2.12 -19.04
CA ILE A 45 -22.61 -3.43 -19.74
C ILE A 45 -23.98 -4.10 -19.59
N HIS A 46 -24.57 -4.07 -18.38
CA HIS A 46 -25.93 -4.60 -18.18
C HIS A 46 -26.96 -3.89 -19.04
N ARG A 47 -26.85 -2.57 -19.22
CA ARG A 47 -27.76 -1.78 -20.08
C ARG A 47 -27.61 -2.16 -21.56
N ILE A 48 -26.36 -2.26 -22.04
CA ILE A 48 -26.04 -2.63 -23.41
C ILE A 48 -26.59 -4.03 -23.72
N ILE A 49 -26.31 -5.02 -22.87
CA ILE A 49 -26.80 -6.39 -23.04
C ILE A 49 -28.33 -6.45 -23.05
N LYS A 50 -29.00 -5.70 -22.16
CA LYS A 50 -30.48 -5.66 -22.17
C LYS A 50 -31.05 -5.05 -23.42
N GLU A 51 -30.43 -4.06 -24.03
CA GLU A 51 -30.86 -3.50 -25.32
C GLU A 51 -30.65 -4.49 -26.45
N ASP A 52 -29.51 -5.18 -26.46
CA ASP A 52 -29.21 -6.20 -27.46
C ASP A 52 -30.18 -7.38 -27.38
N LEU A 53 -30.39 -7.97 -26.22
CA LEU A 53 -31.33 -9.07 -25.98
C LEU A 53 -32.80 -8.73 -26.38
N ARG A 54 -33.16 -7.45 -26.31
CA ARG A 54 -34.49 -6.95 -26.71
C ARG A 54 -34.58 -6.58 -28.21
N GLY A 55 -33.51 -6.81 -28.97
CA GLY A 55 -33.44 -6.44 -30.38
C GLY A 55 -33.46 -4.93 -30.62
N ARG A 56 -33.07 -4.11 -29.63
CA ARG A 56 -33.07 -2.65 -29.73
C ARG A 56 -31.73 -2.05 -30.15
N MET A 57 -30.70 -2.88 -30.32
CA MET A 57 -29.36 -2.47 -30.74
C MET A 57 -29.31 -2.21 -32.24
N ASN A 58 -29.91 -1.09 -32.67
CA ASN A 58 -29.83 -0.59 -34.05
C ASN A 58 -28.59 0.30 -34.24
N GLU A 59 -28.35 0.75 -35.50
CA GLU A 59 -27.18 1.56 -35.85
C GLU A 59 -27.07 2.85 -35.01
N ASN A 60 -28.19 3.58 -34.88
CA ASN A 60 -28.20 4.81 -34.05
C ASN A 60 -27.82 4.55 -32.61
N ARG A 61 -28.15 3.38 -32.03
CA ARG A 61 -27.77 3.01 -30.67
C ARG A 61 -26.30 2.64 -30.58
N ARG A 62 -25.74 2.00 -31.59
CA ARG A 62 -24.30 1.70 -31.67
C ARG A 62 -23.49 2.99 -31.75
N GLU A 63 -23.82 3.89 -32.67
CA GLU A 63 -23.18 5.21 -32.76
C GLU A 63 -23.27 5.99 -31.45
N HIS A 64 -24.42 5.93 -30.77
CA HIS A 64 -24.57 6.55 -29.45
C HIS A 64 -23.56 5.98 -28.44
N TYR A 65 -23.43 4.66 -28.34
CA TYR A 65 -22.48 4.04 -27.42
C TYR A 65 -21.03 4.30 -27.82
N GLU A 66 -20.69 4.23 -29.09
CA GLU A 66 -19.35 4.57 -29.60
C GLU A 66 -18.94 6.00 -29.24
N LYS A 67 -19.90 6.91 -29.24
CA LYS A 67 -19.67 8.32 -28.88
C LYS A 67 -19.47 8.52 -27.39
N ILE A 68 -20.24 7.87 -26.53
CA ILE A 68 -20.21 8.12 -25.08
C ILE A 68 -19.20 7.25 -24.32
N LEU A 69 -18.95 6.01 -24.76
CA LEU A 69 -18.11 5.07 -24.02
C LEU A 69 -16.68 5.53 -23.80
N PRO A 70 -15.99 6.21 -24.72
CA PRO A 70 -14.64 6.72 -24.48
C PRO A 70 -14.57 7.67 -23.28
N GLU A 71 -15.49 8.61 -23.16
CA GLU A 71 -15.54 9.54 -22.04
C GLU A 71 -15.97 8.85 -20.74
N VAL A 72 -16.98 7.98 -20.80
CA VAL A 72 -17.46 7.21 -19.66
C VAL A 72 -16.34 6.33 -19.08
N THR A 73 -15.61 5.60 -19.91
CA THR A 73 -14.55 4.70 -19.46
C THR A 73 -13.36 5.48 -18.86
N LYS A 74 -13.02 6.62 -19.46
CA LYS A 74 -12.01 7.54 -18.93
C LYS A 74 -12.40 8.03 -17.55
N GLN A 75 -13.61 8.59 -17.41
CA GLN A 75 -14.11 9.10 -16.13
C GLN A 75 -14.19 8.00 -15.07
N CYS A 76 -14.65 6.79 -15.42
CA CYS A 76 -14.68 5.67 -14.48
C CYS A 76 -13.28 5.30 -13.98
N SER A 77 -12.28 5.26 -14.87
CA SER A 77 -10.90 4.95 -14.49
C SER A 77 -10.31 6.02 -13.55
N GLU A 78 -10.58 7.30 -13.82
CA GLU A 78 -10.13 8.41 -12.97
C GLU A 78 -10.79 8.38 -11.58
N ARG A 79 -12.11 8.12 -11.53
CA ARG A 79 -12.85 8.07 -10.27
C ARG A 79 -12.48 6.86 -9.41
N GLU A 80 -12.20 5.71 -10.03
CA GLU A 80 -11.73 4.52 -9.31
C GLU A 80 -10.38 4.79 -8.65
N ARG A 81 -9.43 5.40 -9.36
CA ARG A 81 -8.14 5.79 -8.77
C ARG A 81 -8.29 6.76 -7.60
N LEU A 82 -9.15 7.75 -7.75
CA LEU A 82 -9.42 8.71 -6.68
C LEU A 82 -10.03 8.02 -5.46
N ALA A 83 -10.93 7.07 -5.65
CA ALA A 83 -11.54 6.29 -4.57
C ALA A 83 -10.50 5.41 -3.85
N GLU A 84 -9.63 4.72 -4.60
CA GLU A 84 -8.53 3.93 -4.04
C GLU A 84 -7.52 4.79 -3.25
N GLU A 85 -7.24 6.00 -3.73
CA GLU A 85 -6.37 6.93 -3.03
C GLU A 85 -7.00 7.42 -1.73
N ALA A 86 -8.28 7.80 -1.77
CA ALA A 86 -9.02 8.23 -0.58
C ALA A 86 -9.12 7.10 0.47
N GLU A 87 -9.34 5.86 0.06
CA GLU A 87 -9.34 4.69 0.93
C GLU A 87 -7.97 4.49 1.59
N ARG A 88 -6.88 4.51 0.80
CA ARG A 88 -5.51 4.40 1.32
C ARG A 88 -5.19 5.47 2.34
N GLU A 89 -5.54 6.72 2.03
CA GLU A 89 -5.27 7.85 2.91
C GLU A 89 -6.08 7.77 4.21
N THR A 90 -7.31 7.27 4.13
CA THR A 90 -8.15 7.02 5.33
C THR A 90 -7.55 5.92 6.20
N ILE A 91 -7.08 4.81 5.59
CA ILE A 91 -6.42 3.72 6.31
C ILE A 91 -5.13 4.21 6.98
N LYS A 92 -4.32 5.03 6.29
CA LYS A 92 -3.11 5.62 6.90
C LYS A 92 -3.45 6.46 8.13
N LEU A 93 -4.47 7.32 8.03
CA LEU A 93 -4.93 8.13 9.15
C LEU A 93 -5.33 7.26 10.35
N LYS A 94 -6.10 6.19 10.11
CA LYS A 94 -6.51 5.26 11.18
C LYS A 94 -5.33 4.51 11.81
N LYS A 95 -4.31 4.18 11.02
CA LYS A 95 -3.07 3.59 11.53
C LYS A 95 -2.30 4.56 12.44
N VAL A 96 -2.25 5.84 12.07
CA VAL A 96 -1.63 6.89 12.89
C VAL A 96 -2.41 7.09 14.20
N GLU A 97 -3.74 7.22 14.14
CA GLU A 97 -4.59 7.33 15.33
C GLU A 97 -4.42 6.14 16.29
N TYR A 98 -4.30 4.92 15.75
CA TYR A 98 -4.03 3.74 16.55
C TYR A 98 -2.64 3.82 17.24
N MET A 99 -1.61 4.23 16.50
CA MET A 99 -0.25 4.30 17.07
C MET A 99 -0.07 5.43 18.09
N GLU A 100 -0.88 6.48 18.07
CA GLU A 100 -0.85 7.53 19.10
C GLU A 100 -1.09 6.99 20.50
N GLU A 101 -1.92 5.96 20.63
CA GLU A 101 -2.22 5.31 21.92
C GLU A 101 -1.12 4.33 22.35
N HIS A 102 -0.16 4.03 21.46
CA HIS A 102 0.90 3.04 21.66
C HIS A 102 2.31 3.64 21.60
N ILE A 103 2.43 4.97 21.76
CA ILE A 103 3.73 5.64 21.82
C ILE A 103 4.50 5.17 23.06
N GLY A 104 5.76 4.83 22.86
CA GLY A 104 6.65 4.28 23.89
C GLY A 104 6.60 2.76 24.01
N GLU A 105 5.69 2.08 23.31
CA GLU A 105 5.65 0.62 23.28
C GLU A 105 6.68 0.05 22.29
N VAL A 106 7.21 -1.12 22.62
CA VAL A 106 8.19 -1.84 21.81
C VAL A 106 7.50 -2.91 20.99
N PHE A 107 7.82 -2.94 19.71
CA PHE A 107 7.25 -3.89 18.75
C PHE A 107 8.34 -4.65 18.00
N GLU A 108 8.03 -5.89 17.63
CA GLU A 108 8.78 -6.64 16.63
C GLU A 108 8.22 -6.32 15.25
N GLY A 109 9.08 -5.97 14.29
CA GLY A 109 8.69 -5.64 12.95
C GLY A 109 9.67 -6.17 11.91
N VAL A 110 9.32 -6.01 10.65
CA VAL A 110 10.14 -6.45 9.50
C VAL A 110 10.46 -5.25 8.63
N ILE A 111 11.71 -5.11 8.21
CA ILE A 111 12.14 -4.06 7.28
C ILE A 111 11.42 -4.25 5.95
N SER A 112 10.52 -3.33 5.62
CA SER A 112 9.68 -3.35 4.40
C SER A 112 10.31 -2.59 3.24
N SER A 113 11.04 -1.51 3.54
CA SER A 113 11.73 -0.68 2.55
C SER A 113 12.92 0.04 3.17
N ILE A 114 13.94 0.29 2.37
CA ILE A 114 15.12 1.07 2.74
C ILE A 114 15.30 2.18 1.71
N THR A 115 15.47 3.40 2.19
CA THR A 115 15.64 4.59 1.36
C THR A 115 16.81 5.42 1.92
N LYS A 116 17.24 6.43 1.18
CA LYS A 116 18.25 7.38 1.66
C LYS A 116 17.83 8.18 2.91
N TRP A 117 16.53 8.24 3.18
CA TRP A 117 15.97 8.96 4.33
C TRP A 117 15.91 8.12 5.61
N GLY A 118 15.94 6.79 5.47
CA GLY A 118 15.85 5.86 6.58
C GLY A 118 15.23 4.53 6.19
N ILE A 119 14.85 3.79 7.21
CA ILE A 119 14.36 2.41 7.14
C ILE A 119 12.87 2.37 7.52
N TYR A 120 12.05 1.85 6.62
CA TYR A 120 10.64 1.58 6.91
C TYR A 120 10.49 0.20 7.53
N VAL A 121 9.79 0.13 8.64
CA VAL A 121 9.50 -1.10 9.36
C VAL A 121 8.01 -1.35 9.38
N GLU A 122 7.59 -2.53 8.93
CA GLU A 122 6.20 -2.99 8.94
C GLU A 122 5.96 -3.92 10.14
N LEU A 123 4.99 -3.59 10.95
CA LEU A 123 4.54 -4.40 12.08
C LEU A 123 3.61 -5.54 11.62
N PRO A 124 3.36 -6.59 12.43
CA PRO A 124 2.45 -7.69 12.09
C PRO A 124 1.02 -7.25 11.76
N ASN A 125 0.56 -6.13 12.33
CA ASN A 125 -0.74 -5.51 12.07
C ASN A 125 -0.76 -4.63 10.80
N THR A 126 0.30 -4.70 9.97
CA THR A 126 0.46 -3.93 8.72
C THR A 126 0.68 -2.43 8.90
N ILE A 127 0.91 -1.96 10.12
CA ILE A 127 1.32 -0.57 10.35
C ILE A 127 2.79 -0.44 9.92
N GLU A 128 3.08 0.61 9.18
CA GLU A 128 4.43 0.92 8.70
C GLU A 128 4.86 2.28 9.28
N GLY A 129 6.06 2.34 9.84
CA GLY A 129 6.66 3.57 10.34
C GLY A 129 8.10 3.70 9.86
N LEU A 130 8.64 4.91 9.98
CA LEU A 130 9.98 5.29 9.53
C LEU A 130 10.94 5.39 10.73
N VAL A 131 12.05 4.65 10.65
CA VAL A 131 13.25 4.97 11.42
C VAL A 131 14.11 5.90 10.58
N HIS A 132 14.07 7.20 10.88
CA HIS A 132 14.82 8.19 10.13
C HIS A 132 16.32 8.04 10.37
N VAL A 133 17.14 8.23 9.33
CA VAL A 133 18.61 8.05 9.44
C VAL A 133 19.24 8.94 10.51
N THR A 134 18.68 10.13 10.76
CA THR A 134 19.15 11.03 11.83
C THR A 134 18.90 10.50 13.24
N ASN A 135 17.98 9.54 13.43
CA ASN A 135 17.66 8.92 14.70
C ASN A 135 18.45 7.61 14.92
N MET A 136 19.32 7.25 13.99
CA MET A 136 20.23 6.12 14.11
C MET A 136 21.56 6.62 14.67
N HIS A 137 21.62 6.77 15.99
CA HIS A 137 22.72 7.44 16.69
C HIS A 137 23.96 6.56 16.94
N ASP A 138 23.85 5.25 16.66
CA ASP A 138 24.91 4.27 16.89
C ASP A 138 26.03 4.31 15.83
N ASP A 139 25.75 4.85 14.64
CA ASP A 139 26.73 5.01 13.54
C ASP A 139 26.25 6.01 12.49
N HIS A 140 27.12 6.33 11.54
CA HIS A 140 26.76 6.98 10.28
C HIS A 140 26.42 5.91 9.25
N TYR A 141 25.21 6.01 8.62
CA TYR A 141 24.70 4.98 7.74
C TYR A 141 24.63 5.42 6.30
N ASP A 142 25.27 4.66 5.41
CA ASP A 142 25.22 4.83 3.98
C ASP A 142 24.17 3.94 3.33
N TYR A 143 23.33 4.52 2.47
CA TYR A 143 22.36 3.77 1.67
C TYR A 143 22.99 3.25 0.38
N ILE A 144 22.98 1.93 0.19
CA ILE A 144 23.45 1.25 -1.02
C ILE A 144 22.24 0.87 -1.88
N GLU A 145 21.93 1.71 -2.87
CA GLU A 145 20.72 1.57 -3.71
C GLU A 145 20.69 0.24 -4.48
N GLU A 146 21.81 -0.21 -5.01
CA GLU A 146 21.92 -1.45 -5.79
C GLU A 146 21.54 -2.71 -5.01
N ARG A 147 21.70 -2.69 -3.69
CA ARG A 147 21.44 -3.82 -2.79
C ARG A 147 20.23 -3.61 -1.89
N PHE A 148 19.64 -2.40 -1.89
CA PHE A 148 18.62 -2.00 -0.92
C PHE A 148 19.05 -2.28 0.52
N GLU A 149 20.28 -1.91 0.84
CA GLU A 149 20.91 -2.09 2.15
C GLU A 149 21.30 -0.74 2.72
N MET A 150 21.31 -0.67 4.06
CA MET A 150 21.89 0.45 4.80
C MET A 150 23.03 -0.07 5.64
N VAL A 151 24.22 0.51 5.50
CA VAL A 151 25.47 0.01 6.08
C VAL A 151 26.12 1.07 6.94
N GLY A 152 26.41 0.75 8.18
CA GLY A 152 27.15 1.61 9.11
C GLY A 152 28.61 1.76 8.68
N GLU A 153 29.12 2.99 8.71
CA GLU A 153 30.49 3.32 8.31
C GLU A 153 31.54 2.68 9.24
N HIS A 154 31.34 2.77 10.55
CA HIS A 154 32.27 2.30 11.57
C HIS A 154 31.94 0.91 12.09
N THR A 155 30.69 0.67 12.47
CA THR A 155 30.21 -0.58 13.06
C THR A 155 30.08 -1.72 12.06
N ARG A 156 30.01 -1.39 10.76
CA ARG A 156 29.70 -2.34 9.70
C ARG A 156 28.36 -3.07 9.85
N LYS A 157 27.49 -2.56 10.72
CA LYS A 157 26.13 -3.07 10.92
C LYS A 157 25.34 -2.90 9.59
N VAL A 158 24.68 -3.95 9.17
CA VAL A 158 23.95 -3.93 7.89
C VAL A 158 22.47 -4.20 8.14
N TYR A 159 21.63 -3.31 7.65
CA TYR A 159 20.19 -3.51 7.61
C TYR A 159 19.76 -3.91 6.20
N LYS A 160 18.90 -4.96 6.11
CA LYS A 160 18.44 -5.54 4.85
C LYS A 160 16.93 -5.66 4.80
N LEU A 161 16.39 -5.64 3.58
CA LEU A 161 14.97 -5.91 3.36
C LEU A 161 14.58 -7.30 3.90
N GLY A 162 13.45 -7.36 4.61
CA GLY A 162 12.94 -8.60 5.21
C GLY A 162 13.60 -8.99 6.53
N GLN A 163 14.54 -8.21 7.05
CA GLN A 163 15.16 -8.44 8.34
C GLN A 163 14.16 -8.11 9.46
N THR A 164 14.08 -8.98 10.47
CA THR A 164 13.33 -8.73 11.70
C THR A 164 14.11 -7.81 12.60
N VAL A 165 13.45 -6.80 13.14
CA VAL A 165 14.03 -5.78 14.04
C VAL A 165 13.06 -5.46 15.17
N TYR A 166 13.58 -4.91 16.27
CA TYR A 166 12.77 -4.36 17.36
C TYR A 166 12.79 -2.84 17.26
N ILE A 167 11.61 -2.23 17.41
CA ILE A 167 11.43 -0.78 17.35
C ILE A 167 10.56 -0.30 18.52
N VAL A 168 10.73 0.95 18.87
CA VAL A 168 9.81 1.69 19.75
C VAL A 168 9.11 2.77 18.92
N ALA A 169 7.82 2.97 19.16
CA ALA A 169 7.08 4.07 18.58
C ALA A 169 7.40 5.37 19.32
N THR A 170 7.98 6.35 18.63
CA THR A 170 8.43 7.61 19.24
C THR A 170 7.53 8.79 18.94
N GLY A 171 6.82 8.77 17.82
CA GLY A 171 5.95 9.87 17.42
C GLY A 171 5.00 9.54 16.29
N THR A 172 4.00 10.40 16.14
CA THR A 172 3.03 10.33 15.06
C THR A 172 2.69 11.74 14.57
N ASP A 173 2.42 11.87 13.27
CA ASP A 173 1.90 13.11 12.67
C ASP A 173 0.63 12.82 11.89
N ARG A 174 -0.52 13.31 12.39
CA ARG A 174 -1.83 13.14 11.73
C ARG A 174 -1.94 13.89 10.41
N LEU A 175 -1.28 15.04 10.28
CA LEU A 175 -1.36 15.85 9.05
C LEU A 175 -0.57 15.22 7.93
N GLN A 176 0.64 14.77 8.24
CA GLN A 176 1.52 14.07 7.29
C GLN A 176 1.19 12.57 7.18
N ARG A 177 0.41 12.04 8.13
CA ARG A 177 0.06 10.61 8.22
C ARG A 177 1.29 9.72 8.31
N THR A 178 2.27 10.15 9.14
CA THR A 178 3.52 9.44 9.38
C THR A 178 3.59 8.93 10.80
N ILE A 179 4.37 7.87 10.99
CA ILE A 179 4.67 7.24 12.26
C ILE A 179 6.17 7.13 12.34
N ASP A 180 6.75 7.63 13.44
CA ASP A 180 8.18 7.62 13.67
C ASP A 180 8.53 6.48 14.63
N PHE A 181 9.57 5.72 14.26
CA PHE A 181 10.12 4.63 15.02
C PHE A 181 11.59 4.86 15.33
N GLU A 182 12.07 4.23 16.38
CA GLU A 182 13.50 4.10 16.70
C GLU A 182 13.85 2.63 16.93
N PHE A 183 15.08 2.24 16.59
CA PHE A 183 15.55 0.89 16.88
C PHE A 183 15.81 0.68 18.35
N VAL A 184 15.49 -0.53 18.86
CA VAL A 184 15.76 -0.97 20.22
C VAL A 184 16.59 -2.25 20.16
N GLU A 185 17.61 -2.36 21.01
CA GLU A 185 18.40 -3.59 21.13
C GLU A 185 17.57 -4.69 21.82
N LYS A 186 17.72 -5.93 21.35
CA LYS A 186 16.93 -7.08 21.86
C LYS A 186 17.13 -7.31 23.34
N GLU A 187 18.31 -6.99 23.87
CA GLU A 187 18.65 -7.14 25.30
C GLU A 187 17.84 -6.20 26.17
N GLU A 188 17.51 -5.00 25.70
CA GLU A 188 16.68 -4.03 26.43
C GLU A 188 15.22 -4.50 26.53
N VAL A 189 14.72 -5.20 25.51
CA VAL A 189 13.35 -5.75 25.47
C VAL A 189 13.17 -6.86 26.51
N ASP A 190 14.16 -7.73 26.68
CA ASP A 190 14.12 -8.82 27.65
C ASP A 190 14.26 -8.30 29.11
N TYR A 191 14.96 -7.20 29.32
CA TYR A 191 15.09 -6.57 30.65
C TYR A 191 13.78 -5.91 31.11
N GLY A 192 13.07 -5.24 30.19
CA GLY A 192 11.75 -4.63 30.43
C GLY A 192 10.67 -5.63 30.81
N LYS A 193 10.68 -6.82 30.21
CA LYS A 193 9.75 -7.92 30.54
C LYS A 193 10.02 -8.55 31.91
N ARG A 194 11.28 -8.62 32.34
CA ARG A 194 11.66 -9.17 33.66
C ARG A 194 11.36 -8.22 34.81
N THR A 195 11.33 -6.92 34.58
CA THR A 195 11.01 -5.91 35.59
C THR A 195 9.53 -5.61 35.74
N GLY A 196 8.71 -5.94 34.76
CA GLY A 196 7.24 -5.79 34.77
C GLY A 196 6.48 -6.89 35.52
N GLU A 197 7.12 -8.03 35.83
CA GLU A 197 6.47 -9.16 36.55
C GLU A 197 6.58 -9.10 38.06
N THR A 198 7.20 -8.08 38.65
CA THR A 198 7.47 -8.00 40.10
C THR A 198 6.62 -6.99 40.88
N ASN A 199 5.49 -6.49 40.32
CA ASN A 199 4.59 -5.63 41.09
C ASN A 199 3.13 -6.10 41.00
N CYS A 200 2.85 -7.29 41.54
CA CYS A 200 1.50 -7.72 41.94
C CYS A 200 1.67 -8.57 43.22
N GLU A 201 1.79 -7.92 44.35
CA GLU A 201 1.35 -8.42 45.65
C GLU A 201 0.44 -7.41 46.33
#